data_196e0b9fc249ce7f9a4a2b16e2423df0
#
_entry.id   196e0b9fc249ce7f9a4a2b16e2423df0
#
_cell.length_a   1.000
_cell.length_b   1.000
_cell.length_c   1.000
_cell.angle_alpha   90.00
_cell.angle_beta   90.00
_cell.angle_gamma   90.00
#
_symmetry.space_group_name_H-M   'P 1'
#
loop_
_entity.id
_entity.type
_entity.pdbx_description
1 polymer ?
#
loop_
_entity_poly.entity_id
_entity_poly.type
_entity_poly.pdbx_seq_one_letter_code
_entity_poly.pdbx_strand_id
1 'polypeptide(L)'
;MLSVIDLKKELGENIYLYPLHPESFKSNSIDLHASQFAWSITKKCSIVNNGYIEIEAGDTALIYSEESLYVTNRIGGSYHSKVTLVSQGASHIGTTLDAQYIGCSLIAVSNNSKDTIRIKVGHEFVTIQFCYLNTPDYDNVPSHDNDPGHPRMLNGFQDVDKYMEWRDSNTWTTRKKDLIMQMKDSDQYAKLKADFEKEMDRFSRNKIKKKTAQYLKIIVIMIIAIVLLCIPSYIFDFGIVTILFKNTSERIAFPVILSITTAFIIADYKNYKSANK
;
A
#
# COMPACT_ATOMS: atom_id res chain seq x y z
N MET A 1 1.77 8.04 3.74
CA MET A 1 1.98 7.23 2.51
C MET A 1 1.77 5.78 2.85
N LEU A 2 1.04 5.04 2.01
CA LEU A 2 0.78 3.61 2.19
C LEU A 2 1.93 2.79 1.60
N SER A 3 2.36 1.75 2.31
CA SER A 3 3.24 0.71 1.77
C SER A 3 2.46 -0.24 0.86
N VAL A 4 3.14 -1.09 0.10
CA VAL A 4 2.47 -2.12 -0.72
C VAL A 4 1.60 -3.06 0.11
N ILE A 5 2.00 -3.34 1.35
CA ILE A 5 1.22 -4.15 2.28
C ILE A 5 -0.07 -3.43 2.67
N ASP A 6 0.03 -2.13 2.98
CA ASP A 6 -1.14 -1.30 3.29
C ASP A 6 -2.06 -1.16 2.06
N LEU A 7 -1.49 -0.97 0.86
CA LEU A 7 -2.26 -0.91 -0.39
C LEU A 7 -3.06 -2.20 -0.62
N LYS A 8 -2.43 -3.37 -0.47
CA LYS A 8 -3.10 -4.67 -0.60
C LYS A 8 -4.17 -4.89 0.49
N LYS A 9 -3.94 -4.36 1.69
CA LYS A 9 -4.91 -4.38 2.79
C LYS A 9 -6.14 -3.53 2.46
N GLU A 10 -5.89 -2.28 2.04
CA GLU A 10 -6.96 -1.31 1.75
C GLU A 10 -7.71 -1.59 0.43
N LEU A 11 -7.14 -2.42 -0.45
CA LEU A 11 -7.80 -2.83 -1.68
C LEU A 11 -9.08 -3.63 -1.38
N GLY A 12 -10.22 -3.11 -1.83
CA GLY A 12 -11.55 -3.67 -1.57
C GLY A 12 -12.18 -3.24 -0.24
N GLU A 13 -11.48 -2.38 0.54
CA GLU A 13 -11.98 -1.74 1.77
C GLU A 13 -12.13 -0.23 1.58
N ASN A 14 -11.04 0.44 1.23
CA ASN A 14 -10.99 1.89 1.06
C ASN A 14 -10.44 2.32 -0.31
N ILE A 15 -9.84 1.40 -1.07
CA ILE A 15 -9.32 1.61 -2.43
C ILE A 15 -9.95 0.58 -3.35
N TYR A 16 -10.50 1.03 -4.46
CA TYR A 16 -11.09 0.20 -5.50
C TYR A 16 -10.53 0.64 -6.85
N LEU A 17 -10.11 -0.31 -7.67
CA LEU A 17 -9.42 -0.09 -8.93
C LEU A 17 -9.80 -1.19 -9.92
N TYR A 18 -10.23 -0.83 -11.14
CA TYR A 18 -10.53 -1.79 -12.20
C TYR A 18 -10.25 -1.18 -13.59
N PRO A 19 -9.64 -1.94 -14.51
CA PRO A 19 -9.08 -3.28 -14.34
C PRO A 19 -7.91 -3.32 -13.36
N LEU A 20 -7.59 -4.51 -12.81
CA LEU A 20 -6.49 -4.70 -11.87
C LEU A 20 -5.27 -5.30 -12.58
N HIS A 21 -4.12 -4.67 -12.38
CA HIS A 21 -2.82 -5.13 -12.86
C HIS A 21 -1.92 -5.44 -11.65
N PRO A 22 -1.81 -6.72 -11.21
CA PRO A 22 -1.03 -7.07 -10.02
C PRO A 22 0.43 -6.63 -10.05
N GLU A 23 1.03 -6.60 -11.23
CA GLU A 23 2.41 -6.17 -11.49
C GLU A 23 2.63 -4.66 -11.28
N SER A 24 1.57 -3.87 -11.30
CA SER A 24 1.61 -2.42 -11.14
C SER A 24 1.71 -1.98 -9.68
N PHE A 25 1.55 -2.92 -8.73
CA PHE A 25 1.74 -2.65 -7.31
C PHE A 25 3.23 -2.60 -6.98
N LYS A 26 3.74 -1.41 -6.68
CA LYS A 26 5.14 -1.15 -6.30
C LYS A 26 5.26 -1.03 -4.77
N SER A 27 6.46 -0.72 -4.27
CA SER A 27 6.73 -0.67 -2.81
C SER A 27 5.79 0.24 -2.02
N ASN A 28 5.34 1.36 -2.61
CA ASN A 28 4.52 2.39 -1.95
C ASN A 28 3.59 3.13 -2.92
N SER A 29 3.28 2.52 -4.04
CA SER A 29 2.50 3.15 -5.11
C SER A 29 1.88 2.12 -6.04
N ILE A 30 0.97 2.58 -6.89
CA ILE A 30 0.42 1.82 -8.01
C ILE A 30 0.71 2.59 -9.28
N ASP A 31 1.19 1.91 -10.32
CA ASP A 31 1.35 2.49 -11.65
C ASP A 31 0.04 2.33 -12.43
N LEU A 32 -0.39 3.39 -13.12
CA LEU A 32 -1.59 3.38 -13.97
C LEU A 32 -1.20 3.33 -15.44
N HIS A 33 -2.04 2.67 -16.24
CA HIS A 33 -1.83 2.43 -17.66
C HIS A 33 -2.54 3.48 -18.50
N ALA A 34 -1.91 3.87 -19.59
CA ALA A 34 -2.49 4.81 -20.56
C ALA A 34 -3.61 4.12 -21.34
N SER A 35 -4.82 4.69 -21.32
CA SER A 35 -5.92 4.21 -22.14
C SER A 35 -5.72 4.58 -23.61
N GLN A 36 -6.64 4.12 -24.45
CA GLN A 36 -6.74 4.54 -25.86
C GLN A 36 -7.34 5.97 -26.05
N PHE A 37 -7.54 6.71 -24.97
CA PHE A 37 -8.18 8.02 -25.00
C PHE A 37 -7.19 9.09 -24.56
N ALA A 38 -6.67 9.84 -25.54
CA ALA A 38 -5.73 10.93 -25.33
C ALA A 38 -5.90 12.03 -26.39
N TRP A 39 -5.74 13.27 -25.95
CA TRP A 39 -5.92 14.45 -26.80
C TRP A 39 -4.77 15.44 -26.65
N SER A 40 -4.41 16.09 -27.75
CA SER A 40 -3.53 17.24 -27.76
C SER A 40 -4.26 18.48 -27.26
N ILE A 41 -3.69 19.19 -26.29
CA ILE A 41 -4.25 20.50 -25.85
C ILE A 41 -4.15 21.55 -26.97
N THR A 42 -3.08 21.52 -27.76
CA THR A 42 -2.84 22.46 -28.84
C THR A 42 -3.79 22.20 -30.02
N LYS A 43 -3.88 20.97 -30.47
CA LYS A 43 -4.66 20.56 -31.66
C LYS A 43 -6.14 20.37 -31.37
N LYS A 44 -6.50 20.16 -30.11
CA LYS A 44 -7.87 19.87 -29.68
C LYS A 44 -8.47 18.61 -30.32
N CYS A 45 -7.65 17.62 -30.66
CA CYS A 45 -8.06 16.36 -31.28
C CYS A 45 -7.32 15.18 -30.68
N SER A 46 -7.85 13.97 -30.92
CA SER A 46 -7.19 12.72 -30.50
C SER A 46 -5.80 12.59 -31.13
N ILE A 47 -4.85 12.13 -30.32
CA ILE A 47 -3.45 11.89 -30.73
C ILE A 47 -3.06 10.42 -30.58
N VAL A 48 -4.04 9.53 -30.58
CA VAL A 48 -3.80 8.08 -30.55
C VAL A 48 -3.70 7.57 -31.98
N ASN A 49 -2.54 6.99 -32.31
CA ASN A 49 -2.27 6.45 -33.64
C ASN A 49 -1.61 5.07 -33.53
N ASN A 50 -2.17 4.07 -34.21
CA ASN A 50 -1.64 2.70 -34.25
C ASN A 50 -1.26 2.12 -32.88
N GLY A 51 -2.06 2.36 -31.83
CA GLY A 51 -1.82 1.89 -30.47
C GLY A 51 -0.76 2.66 -29.69
N TYR A 52 -0.37 3.85 -30.16
CA TYR A 52 0.51 4.79 -29.48
C TYR A 52 -0.15 6.16 -29.34
N ILE A 53 0.11 6.80 -28.21
CA ILE A 53 -0.15 8.20 -27.96
C ILE A 53 1.09 8.97 -28.40
N GLU A 54 0.98 9.86 -29.36
CA GLU A 54 2.10 10.61 -29.96
C GLU A 54 2.03 12.07 -29.54
N ILE A 55 2.92 12.48 -28.61
CA ILE A 55 2.99 13.84 -28.09
C ILE A 55 4.10 14.58 -28.83
N GLU A 56 3.75 15.53 -29.68
CA GLU A 56 4.71 16.34 -30.43
C GLU A 56 5.54 17.23 -29.50
N ALA A 57 6.70 17.68 -29.99
CA ALA A 57 7.57 18.60 -29.25
C ALA A 57 6.81 19.88 -28.86
N GLY A 58 6.86 20.25 -27.58
CA GLY A 58 6.20 21.44 -27.04
C GLY A 58 4.69 21.33 -26.83
N ASP A 59 4.08 20.17 -27.15
CA ASP A 59 2.66 19.93 -26.90
C ASP A 59 2.41 19.28 -25.53
N THR A 60 1.16 19.34 -25.09
CA THR A 60 0.69 18.66 -23.89
C THR A 60 -0.48 17.76 -24.24
N ALA A 61 -0.41 16.50 -23.82
CA ALA A 61 -1.49 15.52 -23.95
C ALA A 61 -2.32 15.45 -22.67
N LEU A 62 -3.64 15.38 -22.83
CA LEU A 62 -4.56 14.90 -21.79
C LEU A 62 -4.80 13.42 -22.03
N ILE A 63 -4.39 12.57 -21.08
CA ILE A 63 -4.44 11.12 -21.22
C ILE A 63 -5.31 10.56 -20.09
N TYR A 64 -6.32 9.77 -20.42
CA TYR A 64 -7.05 8.99 -19.42
C TYR A 64 -6.27 7.73 -19.02
N SER A 65 -6.33 7.38 -17.74
CA SER A 65 -5.94 6.05 -17.30
C SER A 65 -6.91 4.99 -17.85
N GLU A 66 -6.40 3.77 -18.07
CA GLU A 66 -7.22 2.61 -18.38
C GLU A 66 -8.09 2.25 -17.18
N GLU A 67 -7.51 2.37 -16.00
CA GLU A 67 -8.17 2.07 -14.74
C GLU A 67 -9.11 3.18 -14.30
N SER A 68 -10.31 2.79 -13.92
CA SER A 68 -11.14 3.60 -13.03
C SER A 68 -10.80 3.31 -11.58
N LEU A 69 -10.85 4.33 -10.77
CA LEU A 69 -10.44 4.28 -9.37
C LEU A 69 -11.54 4.93 -8.52
N TYR A 70 -11.81 4.31 -7.37
CA TYR A 70 -12.60 4.91 -6.31
C TYR A 70 -11.87 4.79 -4.99
N VAL A 71 -11.81 5.87 -4.23
CA VAL A 71 -11.31 5.90 -2.85
C VAL A 71 -12.38 6.41 -1.90
N THR A 72 -12.39 5.87 -0.66
CA THR A 72 -13.31 6.35 0.36
C THR A 72 -12.88 7.69 0.92
N ASN A 73 -13.67 8.25 1.84
CA ASN A 73 -13.38 9.49 2.55
C ASN A 73 -12.16 9.39 3.51
N ARG A 74 -11.50 8.23 3.59
CA ARG A 74 -10.33 7.99 4.46
C ARG A 74 -9.00 8.00 3.70
N ILE A 75 -9.05 7.98 2.38
CA ILE A 75 -7.89 7.88 1.51
C ILE A 75 -7.85 9.08 0.58
N GLY A 76 -6.68 9.67 0.48
CA GLY A 76 -6.29 10.60 -0.56
C GLY A 76 -4.98 10.17 -1.20
N GLY A 77 -4.49 10.96 -2.16
CA GLY A 77 -3.23 10.62 -2.82
C GLY A 77 -2.69 11.73 -3.71
N SER A 78 -1.64 11.38 -4.44
CA SER A 78 -1.01 12.27 -5.42
C SER A 78 -0.47 11.46 -6.59
N TYR A 79 -0.51 12.08 -7.77
CA TYR A 79 0.05 11.51 -8.99
C TYR A 79 1.47 12.00 -9.21
N HIS A 80 2.31 11.11 -9.73
CA HIS A 80 3.74 11.35 -9.97
C HIS A 80 4.15 10.86 -11.35
N SER A 81 5.08 11.59 -11.96
CA SER A 81 5.66 11.20 -13.26
C SER A 81 6.47 9.91 -13.12
N LYS A 82 6.43 9.06 -14.15
CA LYS A 82 7.34 7.93 -14.29
C LYS A 82 8.72 8.37 -14.75
N VAL A 83 9.75 7.88 -14.08
CA VAL A 83 11.16 8.20 -14.40
C VAL A 83 11.47 7.89 -15.88
N THR A 84 10.91 6.81 -16.42
CA THR A 84 11.10 6.44 -17.84
C THR A 84 10.58 7.49 -18.82
N LEU A 85 9.51 8.19 -18.50
CA LEU A 85 8.99 9.26 -19.33
C LEU A 85 9.72 10.59 -19.09
N VAL A 86 10.06 10.87 -17.84
CA VAL A 86 10.84 12.06 -17.47
C VAL A 86 12.21 12.04 -18.17
N SER A 87 12.86 10.90 -18.25
CA SER A 87 14.15 10.76 -18.95
C SER A 87 14.07 10.99 -20.46
N GLN A 88 12.88 10.94 -21.06
CA GLN A 88 12.60 11.27 -22.45
C GLN A 88 12.18 12.74 -22.64
N GLY A 89 12.12 13.53 -21.56
CA GLY A 89 11.70 14.91 -21.59
C GLY A 89 10.20 15.13 -21.32
N ALA A 90 9.46 14.08 -20.96
CA ALA A 90 8.10 14.27 -20.52
C ALA A 90 8.05 14.88 -19.12
N SER A 91 7.05 15.72 -18.87
CA SER A 91 6.73 16.19 -17.53
C SER A 91 5.22 16.20 -17.35
N HIS A 92 4.76 16.18 -16.09
CA HIS A 92 3.37 16.48 -15.79
C HIS A 92 3.30 17.40 -14.57
N ILE A 93 2.24 18.19 -14.52
CA ILE A 93 1.92 18.93 -13.30
C ILE A 93 1.29 17.92 -12.35
N GLY A 94 1.94 17.69 -11.20
CA GLY A 94 1.43 16.82 -10.17
C GLY A 94 0.04 17.27 -9.72
N THR A 95 -0.92 16.37 -9.69
CA THR A 95 -2.27 16.62 -9.18
C THR A 95 -2.59 15.69 -8.02
N THR A 96 -3.60 16.07 -7.25
CA THR A 96 -4.07 15.28 -6.10
C THR A 96 -5.13 14.28 -6.53
N LEU A 97 -5.19 13.18 -5.78
CA LEU A 97 -6.35 12.33 -5.72
C LEU A 97 -7.17 12.73 -4.49
N ASP A 98 -8.32 13.32 -4.71
CA ASP A 98 -9.19 13.75 -3.64
C ASP A 98 -9.94 12.55 -3.03
N ALA A 99 -10.29 12.67 -1.75
CA ALA A 99 -11.16 11.70 -1.11
C ALA A 99 -12.51 11.60 -1.84
N GLN A 100 -13.08 10.41 -1.85
CA GLN A 100 -14.35 10.10 -2.53
C GLN A 100 -14.32 10.27 -4.06
N TYR A 101 -13.13 10.46 -4.66
CA TYR A 101 -12.98 10.49 -6.12
C TYR A 101 -13.48 9.17 -6.74
N ILE A 102 -14.15 9.29 -7.89
CA ILE A 102 -14.50 8.17 -8.77
C ILE A 102 -14.22 8.52 -10.23
N GLY A 103 -13.67 7.57 -10.98
CA GLY A 103 -13.49 7.69 -12.43
C GLY A 103 -12.09 7.27 -12.90
N CYS A 104 -11.91 7.26 -14.23
CA CYS A 104 -10.60 7.19 -14.84
C CYS A 104 -9.85 8.51 -14.60
N SER A 105 -8.57 8.43 -14.28
CA SER A 105 -7.76 9.61 -14.00
C SER A 105 -7.35 10.30 -15.29
N LEU A 106 -7.64 11.60 -15.42
CA LEU A 106 -7.20 12.42 -16.56
C LEU A 106 -5.90 13.14 -16.21
N ILE A 107 -4.82 12.75 -16.87
CA ILE A 107 -3.45 13.22 -16.57
C ILE A 107 -2.91 14.04 -17.74
N ALA A 108 -2.42 15.25 -17.44
CA ALA A 108 -1.72 16.08 -18.40
C ALA A 108 -0.24 15.70 -18.49
N VAL A 109 0.26 15.36 -19.66
CA VAL A 109 1.65 15.04 -19.93
C VAL A 109 2.20 15.97 -20.97
N SER A 110 3.18 16.79 -20.62
CA SER A 110 3.84 17.75 -21.51
C SER A 110 5.12 17.17 -22.08
N ASN A 111 5.37 17.40 -23.35
CA ASN A 111 6.61 17.05 -24.01
C ASN A 111 7.53 18.27 -24.11
N ASN A 112 8.56 18.31 -23.26
CA ASN A 112 9.58 19.36 -23.23
C ASN A 112 10.83 19.01 -24.06
N SER A 113 10.81 17.87 -24.74
CA SER A 113 11.91 17.45 -25.64
C SER A 113 11.73 18.07 -27.02
N LYS A 114 12.72 17.85 -27.90
CA LYS A 114 12.68 18.27 -29.32
C LYS A 114 12.06 17.20 -30.22
N ASP A 115 11.90 15.98 -29.71
CA ASP A 115 11.42 14.81 -30.44
C ASP A 115 10.01 14.44 -29.98
N THR A 116 9.25 13.72 -30.81
CA THR A 116 7.95 13.19 -30.45
C THR A 116 8.10 12.11 -29.39
N ILE A 117 7.44 12.26 -28.24
CA ILE A 117 7.32 11.23 -27.21
C ILE A 117 6.17 10.27 -27.58
N ARG A 118 6.45 8.98 -27.53
CA ARG A 118 5.47 7.93 -27.83
C ARG A 118 5.20 7.08 -26.58
N ILE A 119 3.94 7.06 -26.16
CA ILE A 119 3.45 6.22 -25.07
C ILE A 119 2.57 5.14 -25.66
N LYS A 120 2.90 3.87 -25.44
CA LYS A 120 2.09 2.77 -25.93
C LYS A 120 0.82 2.66 -25.08
N VAL A 121 -0.34 2.53 -25.72
CA VAL A 121 -1.62 2.23 -25.06
C VAL A 121 -1.51 0.93 -24.26
N GLY A 122 -2.05 0.90 -23.06
CA GLY A 122 -1.94 -0.22 -22.12
C GLY A 122 -0.59 -0.31 -21.40
N HIS A 123 0.32 0.69 -21.53
CA HIS A 123 1.56 0.74 -20.76
C HIS A 123 1.47 1.77 -19.61
N GLU A 124 2.21 1.50 -18.55
CA GLU A 124 2.31 2.37 -17.38
C GLU A 124 2.84 3.76 -17.77
N PHE A 125 2.12 4.84 -17.41
CA PHE A 125 2.52 6.21 -17.76
C PHE A 125 2.54 7.19 -16.59
N VAL A 126 1.85 6.88 -15.51
CA VAL A 126 1.79 7.69 -14.28
C VAL A 126 1.78 6.79 -13.07
N THR A 127 2.34 7.26 -11.97
CA THR A 127 2.35 6.56 -10.68
C THR A 127 1.45 7.29 -9.70
N ILE A 128 0.61 6.57 -8.95
CA ILE A 128 -0.20 7.12 -7.88
C ILE A 128 0.29 6.64 -6.52
N GLN A 129 0.45 7.56 -5.57
CA GLN A 129 0.73 7.29 -4.16
C GLN A 129 -0.49 7.64 -3.32
N PHE A 130 -0.77 6.80 -2.33
CA PHE A 130 -1.92 6.95 -1.44
C PHE A 130 -1.48 7.27 -0.01
N CYS A 131 -2.33 8.00 0.71
CA CYS A 131 -2.15 8.29 2.13
C CYS A 131 -3.48 8.19 2.87
N TYR A 132 -3.40 7.87 4.18
CA TYR A 132 -4.56 8.03 5.04
C TYR A 132 -4.79 9.50 5.35
N LEU A 133 -6.05 9.92 5.37
CA LEU A 133 -6.45 11.18 5.93
C LEU A 133 -6.56 11.03 7.46
N ASN A 134 -5.95 11.93 8.22
CA ASN A 134 -6.00 11.91 9.69
C ASN A 134 -7.43 12.02 10.20
N THR A 135 -8.22 12.87 9.56
CA THR A 135 -9.65 12.99 9.80
C THR A 135 -10.37 12.62 8.52
N PRO A 136 -11.33 11.69 8.54
CA PRO A 136 -12.13 11.39 7.37
C PRO A 136 -12.85 12.65 6.88
N ASP A 137 -12.93 12.81 5.58
CA ASP A 137 -13.69 13.90 4.97
C ASP A 137 -15.18 13.62 5.12
N TYR A 138 -15.87 14.40 5.97
CA TYR A 138 -17.31 14.26 6.22
C TYR A 138 -18.09 15.30 5.41
N ASP A 139 -18.79 14.86 4.39
CA ASP A 139 -20.06 15.34 3.82
C ASP A 139 -20.19 16.77 3.29
N ASN A 140 -19.16 17.64 3.29
CA ASN A 140 -19.28 19.00 2.78
C ASN A 140 -18.53 19.27 1.48
N VAL A 141 -17.83 18.27 0.94
CA VAL A 141 -17.19 18.38 -0.37
C VAL A 141 -18.20 17.97 -1.43
N PRO A 142 -18.37 18.77 -2.53
CA PRO A 142 -19.21 18.36 -3.65
C PRO A 142 -18.78 16.96 -4.09
N SER A 143 -19.71 16.00 -4.07
CA SER A 143 -19.39 14.64 -4.46
C SER A 143 -18.88 14.65 -5.89
N HIS A 144 -17.74 14.01 -6.14
CA HIS A 144 -17.21 13.81 -7.50
C HIS A 144 -18.14 12.95 -8.38
N ASP A 145 -19.24 12.46 -7.81
CA ASP A 145 -20.28 11.67 -8.47
C ASP A 145 -20.96 12.42 -9.63
N ASN A 146 -20.91 13.76 -9.62
CA ASN A 146 -21.53 14.59 -10.67
C ASN A 146 -20.64 14.76 -11.94
N ASP A 147 -19.33 14.43 -11.83
CA ASP A 147 -18.40 14.57 -12.95
C ASP A 147 -17.29 13.50 -12.85
N PRO A 148 -17.65 12.21 -12.88
CA PRO A 148 -16.70 11.10 -12.76
C PRO A 148 -15.62 11.16 -13.85
N GLY A 149 -14.34 11.21 -13.45
CA GLY A 149 -13.21 11.30 -14.39
C GLY A 149 -13.06 12.65 -15.07
N HIS A 150 -13.80 13.70 -14.65
CA HIS A 150 -13.70 15.08 -15.14
C HIS A 150 -13.85 15.28 -16.66
N PRO A 151 -14.83 14.66 -17.34
CA PRO A 151 -14.97 14.79 -18.80
C PRO A 151 -15.23 16.23 -19.28
N ARG A 152 -15.73 17.11 -18.41
CA ARG A 152 -15.91 18.54 -18.71
C ARG A 152 -14.61 19.24 -19.14
N MET A 153 -13.44 18.70 -18.76
CA MET A 153 -12.13 19.24 -19.17
C MET A 153 -11.87 19.05 -20.67
N LEU A 154 -12.64 18.19 -21.34
CA LEU A 154 -12.56 17.96 -22.78
C LEU A 154 -13.56 18.80 -23.59
N ASN A 155 -14.26 19.74 -22.97
CA ASN A 155 -15.18 20.63 -23.71
C ASN A 155 -14.45 21.39 -24.82
N GLY A 156 -14.96 21.27 -26.03
CA GLY A 156 -14.37 21.90 -27.24
C GLY A 156 -13.24 21.08 -27.88
N PHE A 157 -13.00 19.85 -27.43
CA PHE A 157 -12.12 18.90 -28.13
C PHE A 157 -12.92 18.08 -29.14
N GLN A 158 -12.25 17.66 -30.23
CA GLN A 158 -12.81 16.73 -31.21
C GLN A 158 -12.65 15.27 -30.75
N ASP A 159 -13.44 14.36 -31.34
CA ASP A 159 -13.37 12.92 -31.08
C ASP A 159 -13.63 12.49 -29.61
N VAL A 160 -14.25 13.36 -28.80
CA VAL A 160 -14.61 13.05 -27.43
C VAL A 160 -15.77 12.06 -27.34
N ASP A 161 -16.64 12.04 -28.35
CA ASP A 161 -17.83 11.18 -28.40
C ASP A 161 -17.49 9.71 -28.22
N LYS A 162 -16.37 9.23 -28.82
CA LYS A 162 -15.89 7.87 -28.68
C LYS A 162 -15.57 7.49 -27.23
N TYR A 163 -14.99 8.43 -26.48
CA TYR A 163 -14.74 8.23 -25.07
C TYR A 163 -16.05 8.21 -24.27
N MET A 164 -16.96 9.13 -24.59
CA MET A 164 -18.25 9.21 -23.88
C MET A 164 -19.08 7.94 -24.10
N GLU A 165 -19.16 7.46 -25.34
CA GLU A 165 -19.83 6.19 -25.66
C GLU A 165 -19.20 4.99 -24.96
N TRP A 166 -17.86 4.90 -24.95
CA TRP A 166 -17.15 3.86 -24.24
C TRP A 166 -17.40 3.94 -22.72
N ARG A 167 -17.31 5.11 -22.14
CA ARG A 167 -17.56 5.36 -20.71
C ARG A 167 -18.97 4.96 -20.33
N ASP A 168 -19.96 5.38 -21.11
CA ASP A 168 -21.38 5.10 -20.84
C ASP A 168 -21.71 3.61 -20.99
N SER A 169 -21.01 2.91 -21.89
CA SER A 169 -21.10 1.46 -22.05
C SER A 169 -20.42 0.70 -20.88
N ASN A 170 -19.44 1.31 -20.22
CA ASN A 170 -18.68 0.72 -19.13
C ASN A 170 -19.03 1.41 -17.80
N THR A 171 -20.17 1.07 -17.23
CA THR A 171 -20.73 1.75 -16.05
C THR A 171 -19.81 1.71 -14.82
N TRP A 172 -18.88 0.77 -14.76
CA TRP A 172 -17.83 0.70 -13.75
C TRP A 172 -16.87 1.90 -13.77
N THR A 173 -16.82 2.66 -14.85
CA THR A 173 -16.01 3.88 -14.94
C THR A 173 -16.61 5.07 -14.19
N THR A 174 -17.92 5.04 -13.90
CA THR A 174 -18.65 6.19 -13.33
C THR A 174 -19.48 5.83 -12.10
N ARG A 175 -19.74 4.54 -11.86
CA ARG A 175 -20.61 4.08 -10.77
C ARG A 175 -19.85 3.25 -9.77
N LYS A 176 -19.78 3.72 -8.53
CA LYS A 176 -19.09 3.05 -7.41
C LYS A 176 -19.48 1.58 -7.25
N LYS A 177 -20.80 1.28 -7.31
CA LYS A 177 -21.30 -0.09 -7.14
C LYS A 177 -20.77 -1.03 -8.21
N ASP A 178 -20.79 -0.57 -9.46
CA ASP A 178 -20.37 -1.36 -10.61
C ASP A 178 -18.84 -1.57 -10.59
N LEU A 179 -18.07 -0.52 -10.26
CA LEU A 179 -16.63 -0.62 -10.07
C LEU A 179 -16.24 -1.64 -8.98
N ILE A 180 -16.89 -1.55 -7.82
CA ILE A 180 -16.64 -2.46 -6.70
C ILE A 180 -16.95 -3.90 -7.11
N MET A 181 -18.06 -4.13 -7.79
CA MET A 181 -18.49 -5.45 -8.27
C MET A 181 -17.46 -6.00 -9.27
N GLN A 182 -17.15 -5.24 -10.33
CA GLN A 182 -16.19 -5.67 -11.36
C GLN A 182 -14.82 -5.99 -10.77
N MET A 183 -14.32 -5.16 -9.84
CA MET A 183 -13.05 -5.44 -9.19
C MET A 183 -13.12 -6.73 -8.36
N LYS A 184 -14.13 -6.86 -7.48
CA LYS A 184 -14.23 -8.00 -6.54
C LYS A 184 -14.47 -9.33 -7.25
N ASP A 185 -15.15 -9.32 -8.39
CA ASP A 185 -15.42 -10.51 -9.19
C ASP A 185 -14.24 -10.90 -10.10
N SER A 186 -13.17 -10.07 -10.16
CA SER A 186 -12.01 -10.35 -11.00
C SER A 186 -11.06 -11.38 -10.38
N ASP A 187 -10.50 -12.26 -11.22
CA ASP A 187 -9.48 -13.23 -10.81
C ASP A 187 -8.23 -12.56 -10.24
N GLN A 188 -7.90 -11.37 -10.77
CA GLN A 188 -6.77 -10.58 -10.32
C GLN A 188 -6.92 -10.12 -8.87
N TYR A 189 -8.13 -9.70 -8.49
CA TYR A 189 -8.42 -9.34 -7.08
C TYR A 189 -8.31 -10.55 -6.17
N ALA A 190 -8.90 -11.68 -6.55
CA ALA A 190 -8.83 -12.92 -5.77
C ALA A 190 -7.36 -13.35 -5.57
N LYS A 191 -6.54 -13.28 -6.63
CA LYS A 191 -5.10 -13.59 -6.56
C LYS A 191 -4.35 -12.63 -5.64
N LEU A 192 -4.56 -11.31 -5.77
CA LEU A 192 -3.91 -10.31 -4.91
C LEU A 192 -4.26 -10.50 -3.43
N LYS A 193 -5.51 -10.83 -3.12
CA LYS A 193 -5.94 -11.09 -1.73
C LYS A 193 -5.32 -12.38 -1.19
N ALA A 194 -5.30 -13.46 -1.96
CA ALA A 194 -4.66 -14.71 -1.55
C ALA A 194 -3.15 -14.54 -1.31
N ASP A 195 -2.47 -13.78 -2.15
CA ASP A 195 -1.04 -13.50 -1.98
C ASP A 195 -0.79 -12.60 -0.75
N PHE A 196 -1.65 -11.60 -0.51
CA PHE A 196 -1.60 -10.78 0.70
C PHE A 196 -1.77 -11.62 1.97
N GLU A 197 -2.74 -12.52 2.03
CA GLU A 197 -2.95 -13.42 3.17
C GLU A 197 -1.72 -14.28 3.45
N LYS A 198 -1.11 -14.85 2.41
CA LYS A 198 0.14 -15.62 2.54
C LYS A 198 1.30 -14.77 3.06
N GLU A 199 1.44 -13.53 2.58
CA GLU A 199 2.45 -12.59 3.07
C GLU A 199 2.24 -12.26 4.55
N MET A 200 1.00 -11.99 4.97
CA MET A 200 0.66 -11.71 6.37
C MET A 200 0.91 -12.90 7.29
N ASP A 201 0.59 -14.11 6.85
CA ASP A 201 0.89 -15.34 7.57
C ASP A 201 2.41 -15.54 7.75
N ARG A 202 3.20 -15.32 6.71
CA ARG A 202 4.67 -15.37 6.80
C ARG A 202 5.21 -14.34 7.77
N PHE A 203 4.70 -13.11 7.70
CA PHE A 203 5.11 -12.02 8.60
C PHE A 203 4.80 -12.35 10.06
N SER A 204 3.59 -12.84 10.33
CA SER A 204 3.15 -13.25 11.67
C SER A 204 4.02 -14.38 12.23
N ARG A 205 4.28 -15.44 11.43
CA ARG A 205 5.18 -16.56 11.83
C ARG A 205 6.60 -16.08 12.12
N ASN A 206 7.14 -15.18 11.31
CA ASN A 206 8.49 -14.64 11.53
C ASN A 206 8.57 -13.75 12.77
N LYS A 207 7.53 -12.96 13.06
CA LYS A 207 7.43 -12.16 14.29
C LYS A 207 7.39 -13.06 15.53
N ILE A 208 6.61 -14.14 15.48
CA ILE A 208 6.54 -15.14 16.56
C ILE A 208 7.92 -15.80 16.76
N LYS A 209 8.56 -16.30 15.68
CA LYS A 209 9.89 -16.91 15.76
C LYS A 209 10.94 -15.98 16.38
N LYS A 210 10.98 -14.71 15.99
CA LYS A 210 11.91 -13.72 16.57
C LYS A 210 11.69 -13.53 18.06
N LYS A 211 10.43 -13.38 18.51
CA LYS A 211 10.11 -13.25 19.94
C LYS A 211 10.46 -14.52 20.71
N THR A 212 10.12 -15.70 20.19
CA THR A 212 10.47 -16.97 20.83
C THR A 212 11.99 -17.13 20.99
N ALA A 213 12.76 -16.77 19.95
CA ALA A 213 14.22 -16.81 20.05
C ALA A 213 14.78 -15.81 21.08
N GLN A 214 14.16 -14.65 21.23
CA GLN A 214 14.53 -13.66 22.25
C GLN A 214 14.27 -14.20 23.67
N TYR A 215 13.08 -14.77 23.92
CA TYR A 215 12.76 -15.40 25.22
C TYR A 215 13.70 -16.57 25.54
N LEU A 216 14.01 -17.40 24.53
CA LEU A 216 14.95 -18.51 24.72
C LEU A 216 16.35 -18.02 25.13
N LYS A 217 16.85 -16.93 24.52
CA LYS A 217 18.13 -16.31 24.92
C LYS A 217 18.10 -15.84 26.38
N ILE A 218 17.01 -15.19 26.80
CA ILE A 218 16.87 -14.73 28.21
C ILE A 218 16.89 -15.92 29.17
N ILE A 219 16.16 -17.00 28.85
CA ILE A 219 16.14 -18.22 29.66
C ILE A 219 17.54 -18.83 29.77
N VAL A 220 18.27 -18.91 28.66
CA VAL A 220 19.64 -19.45 28.66
C VAL A 220 20.57 -18.61 29.52
N ILE A 221 20.50 -17.28 29.43
CA ILE A 221 21.29 -16.37 30.27
C ILE A 221 20.98 -16.59 31.76
N MET A 222 19.69 -16.72 32.11
CA MET A 222 19.28 -16.98 33.50
C MET A 222 19.81 -18.31 34.02
N ILE A 223 19.75 -19.37 33.20
CA ILE A 223 20.30 -20.69 33.58
C ILE A 223 21.81 -20.58 33.82
N ILE A 224 22.54 -19.88 32.92
CA ILE A 224 24.00 -19.69 33.10
C ILE A 224 24.28 -18.90 34.38
N ALA A 225 23.52 -17.84 34.68
CA ALA A 225 23.68 -17.08 35.90
C ALA A 225 23.43 -17.92 37.16
N ILE A 226 22.41 -18.79 37.16
CA ILE A 226 22.13 -19.71 38.28
C ILE A 226 23.29 -20.69 38.46
N VAL A 227 23.77 -21.28 37.36
CA VAL A 227 24.90 -22.23 37.40
C VAL A 227 26.16 -21.54 37.96
N LEU A 228 26.47 -20.30 37.51
CA LEU A 228 27.63 -19.57 38.00
C LEU A 228 27.50 -19.18 39.48
N LEU A 229 26.29 -19.01 39.98
CA LEU A 229 26.07 -18.75 41.44
C LEU A 229 26.13 -20.03 42.27
N CYS A 230 25.73 -21.17 41.73
CA CYS A 230 25.67 -22.43 42.48
C CYS A 230 27.00 -23.20 42.49
N ILE A 231 27.80 -23.17 41.43
CA ILE A 231 29.08 -23.90 41.33
C ILE A 231 30.07 -23.48 42.46
N PRO A 232 30.31 -22.17 42.76
CA PRO A 232 31.21 -21.82 43.83
C PRO A 232 30.74 -22.24 45.21
N SER A 233 29.42 -22.28 45.46
CA SER A 233 28.86 -22.72 46.73
C SER A 233 28.97 -24.23 46.94
N TYR A 234 29.14 -24.99 45.87
CA TYR A 234 29.32 -26.46 45.94
C TYR A 234 30.79 -26.87 46.06
N ILE A 235 31.70 -26.12 45.42
CA ILE A 235 33.15 -26.43 45.40
C ILE A 235 33.89 -25.85 46.62
N PHE A 236 33.47 -24.68 47.08
CA PHE A 236 34.04 -24.05 48.25
C PHE A 236 32.95 -23.91 49.31
N ASP A 237 33.14 -24.44 50.50
CA ASP A 237 32.21 -24.29 51.65
C ASP A 237 31.90 -22.78 51.99
N PHE A 238 32.49 -21.89 51.25
CA PHE A 238 32.36 -20.41 51.27
C PHE A 238 31.75 -19.91 49.95
N GLY A 239 30.55 -20.32 49.63
CA GLY A 239 29.90 -19.83 48.42
C GLY A 239 29.28 -18.45 48.59
N ILE A 240 29.22 -17.69 47.47
CA ILE A 240 28.56 -16.35 47.35
C ILE A 240 27.14 -16.37 47.95
N VAL A 241 26.41 -17.50 47.80
CA VAL A 241 25.08 -17.69 48.40
C VAL A 241 25.11 -17.68 49.93
N THR A 242 26.16 -18.16 50.57
CA THR A 242 26.31 -18.12 52.03
C THR A 242 26.68 -16.75 52.55
N ILE A 243 27.36 -15.94 51.73
CA ILE A 243 27.71 -14.53 52.05
C ILE A 243 26.53 -13.62 51.83
N LEU A 244 25.77 -13.81 50.73
CA LEU A 244 24.64 -12.96 50.38
C LEU A 244 23.36 -13.24 51.16
N PHE A 245 23.18 -14.50 51.64
CA PHE A 245 21.98 -14.91 52.37
C PHE A 245 22.35 -15.52 53.73
N LYS A 246 22.56 -14.60 54.69
CA LYS A 246 22.98 -14.94 56.05
C LYS A 246 21.87 -15.64 56.86
N ASN A 247 20.61 -15.45 56.50
CA ASN A 247 19.44 -16.01 57.18
C ASN A 247 18.75 -17.12 56.34
N THR A 248 18.25 -18.15 57.04
CA THR A 248 17.54 -19.28 56.41
C THR A 248 16.29 -18.85 55.63
N SER A 249 15.64 -17.73 56.03
CA SER A 249 14.50 -17.14 55.35
C SER A 249 14.86 -16.56 53.98
N GLU A 250 16.06 -15.97 53.85
CA GLU A 250 16.51 -15.39 52.56
C GLU A 250 16.94 -16.48 51.57
N ARG A 251 17.44 -17.62 52.05
CA ARG A 251 17.75 -18.78 51.19
C ARG A 251 16.52 -19.37 50.53
N ILE A 252 15.34 -19.28 51.16
CA ILE A 252 14.06 -19.71 50.62
C ILE A 252 13.46 -18.66 49.71
N ALA A 253 13.64 -17.37 50.01
CA ALA A 253 13.07 -16.27 49.23
C ALA A 253 13.65 -16.20 47.81
N PHE A 254 14.93 -16.47 47.62
CA PHE A 254 15.57 -16.40 46.29
C PHE A 254 14.99 -17.36 45.25
N PRO A 255 14.83 -18.68 45.53
CA PRO A 255 14.16 -19.60 44.62
C PRO A 255 12.70 -19.26 44.36
N VAL A 256 12.01 -18.67 45.37
CA VAL A 256 10.61 -18.22 45.22
C VAL A 256 10.52 -17.03 44.29
N ILE A 257 11.37 -16.01 44.45
CA ILE A 257 11.43 -14.86 43.57
C ILE A 257 11.77 -15.31 42.14
N LEU A 258 12.72 -16.21 41.96
CA LEU A 258 13.09 -16.73 40.65
C LEU A 258 11.94 -17.52 40.00
N SER A 259 11.18 -18.29 40.77
CA SER A 259 10.02 -19.04 40.27
C SER A 259 8.87 -18.13 39.90
N ILE A 260 8.64 -17.02 40.66
CA ILE A 260 7.63 -16.01 40.34
C ILE A 260 7.99 -15.27 39.06
N THR A 261 9.24 -14.83 38.90
CA THR A 261 9.68 -14.14 37.67
C THR A 261 9.58 -15.04 36.45
N THR A 262 9.93 -16.33 36.59
CA THR A 262 9.78 -17.32 35.53
C THR A 262 8.30 -17.55 35.17
N ALA A 263 7.42 -17.62 36.16
CA ALA A 263 5.99 -17.76 35.96
C ALA A 263 5.38 -16.54 35.25
N PHE A 264 5.83 -15.32 35.60
CA PHE A 264 5.42 -14.07 34.92
C PHE A 264 5.83 -14.09 33.45
N ILE A 265 7.05 -14.48 33.12
CA ILE A 265 7.55 -14.59 31.74
C ILE A 265 6.72 -15.61 30.92
N ILE A 266 6.39 -16.75 31.55
CA ILE A 266 5.56 -17.79 30.91
C ILE A 266 4.12 -17.31 30.71
N ALA A 267 3.55 -16.59 31.66
CA ALA A 267 2.21 -16.03 31.58
C ALA A 267 2.12 -14.97 30.46
N ASP A 268 3.11 -14.07 30.40
CA ASP A 268 3.20 -13.05 29.34
C ASP A 268 3.35 -13.70 27.95
N TYR A 269 4.13 -14.76 27.84
CA TYR A 269 4.25 -15.54 26.61
C TYR A 269 2.93 -16.22 26.21
N LYS A 270 2.17 -16.78 27.17
CA LYS A 270 0.85 -17.38 26.92
C LYS A 270 -0.17 -16.35 26.47
N ASN A 271 -0.23 -15.20 27.14
CA ASN A 271 -1.11 -14.10 26.79
C ASN A 271 -0.81 -13.55 25.40
N TYR A 272 0.48 -13.42 25.07
CA TYR A 272 0.91 -13.03 23.72
C TYR A 272 0.45 -14.02 22.66
N LYS A 273 0.53 -15.34 22.93
CA LYS A 273 0.11 -16.38 21.99
C LYS A 273 -1.41 -16.43 21.82
N SER A 274 -2.19 -16.08 22.84
CA SER A 274 -3.65 -16.02 22.77
C SER A 274 -4.16 -14.77 22.05
N ALA A 275 -3.47 -13.63 22.17
CA ALA A 275 -3.83 -12.38 21.52
C ALA A 275 -3.49 -12.34 20.01
N ASN A 276 -2.73 -13.33 19.51
CA ASN A 276 -2.32 -13.44 18.10
C ASN A 276 -2.88 -14.73 17.44
N LYS A 277 -3.92 -15.34 18.01
CA LYS A 277 -4.81 -16.31 17.37
C LYS A 277 -6.10 -15.62 16.90
#